data_5c7da956cdc5a84d683962d7be945d7e
#
_entry.id   5c7da956cdc5a84d683962d7be945d7e
#
_cell.length_a   1.000
_cell.length_b   1.000
_cell.length_c   1.000
_cell.angle_alpha   90.00
_cell.angle_beta   90.00
_cell.angle_gamma   90.00
#
_symmetry.space_group_name_H-M   'P 1'
#
loop_
_entity.id
_entity.type
_entity.pdbx_description
1 polymer ?
#
loop_
_entity_poly.entity_id
_entity_poly.type
_entity_poly.pdbx_seq_one_letter_code
_entity_poly.pdbx_strand_id
1 'polypeptide(L)'
;MNDLDENELLALRRRIGDAHFEQRLLAQADHARWRQGRGRLHLENYRALIAAVRLALRFTGLAALGRRNALALTVRRNTIVLPELPAAFAGLRILHLSDLHFDGFPGFGQRIARVLAGLAFDVAVITGDYRFYTHGEYAHLAAELAALAPALACRLGAFGVLGNHDLLEMTPMIERAGVRLLLNEAAPLAQNGATIWLVGLDDAHYFGLHDFDRALRDVPADALRMLLVHSPELLPEAAAHGFHLYLTGHTHGGQICLPGGFAPYMNIRCHPDQIAGAWRYGTMQG
;
A
#
# COMPACT_ATOMS: atom_id res chain seq x y z
N MET A 1 -15.51 -12.96 15.97
CA MET A 1 -14.56 -13.68 15.09
C MET A 1 -15.15 -15.06 14.86
N ASN A 2 -15.33 -15.49 13.61
CA ASN A 2 -15.88 -16.82 13.30
C ASN A 2 -14.71 -17.83 13.33
N ASP A 3 -15.01 -19.14 13.54
CA ASP A 3 -13.98 -20.22 13.55
C ASP A 3 -13.11 -20.25 12.29
N LEU A 4 -13.66 -19.81 11.14
CA LEU A 4 -12.91 -19.67 9.89
C LEU A 4 -11.83 -18.59 9.98
N ASP A 5 -12.13 -17.45 10.57
CA ASP A 5 -11.18 -16.34 10.72
C ASP A 5 -10.02 -16.71 11.66
N GLU A 6 -10.28 -17.54 12.67
CA GLU A 6 -9.29 -18.00 13.63
C GLU A 6 -8.28 -18.97 12.98
N ASN A 7 -8.77 -19.90 12.16
CA ASN A 7 -7.91 -20.82 11.40
C ASN A 7 -7.04 -20.10 10.36
N GLU A 8 -7.59 -19.10 9.68
CA GLU A 8 -6.85 -18.29 8.71
C GLU A 8 -5.77 -17.44 9.39
N LEU A 9 -6.05 -16.87 10.56
CA LEU A 9 -5.05 -16.14 11.36
C LEU A 9 -3.95 -17.07 11.87
N LEU A 10 -4.26 -18.31 12.27
CA LEU A 10 -3.26 -19.30 12.62
C LEU A 10 -2.39 -19.69 11.42
N ALA A 11 -2.98 -19.81 10.23
CA ALA A 11 -2.22 -20.04 9.00
C ALA A 11 -1.31 -18.86 8.66
N LEU A 12 -1.81 -17.64 8.80
CA LEU A 12 -1.03 -16.41 8.64
C LEU A 12 0.16 -16.38 9.64
N ARG A 13 -0.10 -16.65 10.92
CA ARG A 13 0.92 -16.70 11.97
C ARG A 13 2.06 -17.68 11.62
N ARG A 14 1.71 -18.88 11.12
CA ARG A 14 2.72 -19.86 10.66
C ARG A 14 3.52 -19.33 9.46
N ARG A 15 2.87 -18.63 8.54
CA ARG A 15 3.48 -18.08 7.31
C ARG A 15 4.47 -16.96 7.64
N ILE A 16 4.06 -15.98 8.44
CA ILE A 16 4.89 -14.82 8.77
C ILE A 16 5.75 -15.02 10.03
N GLY A 17 5.59 -16.14 10.74
CA GLY A 17 6.33 -16.49 11.95
C GLY A 17 5.78 -15.83 13.22
N ASP A 18 5.89 -16.56 14.33
CA ASP A 18 5.33 -16.14 15.63
C ASP A 18 5.84 -14.78 16.08
N ALA A 19 7.14 -14.54 15.99
CA ALA A 19 7.76 -13.30 16.47
C ALA A 19 7.22 -12.07 15.73
N HIS A 20 7.14 -12.12 14.40
CA HIS A 20 6.61 -11.00 13.61
C HIS A 20 5.12 -10.81 13.88
N PHE A 21 4.35 -11.89 13.93
CA PHE A 21 2.92 -11.85 14.21
C PHE A 21 2.62 -11.18 15.56
N GLU A 22 3.32 -11.60 16.63
CA GLU A 22 3.13 -11.04 17.97
C GLU A 22 3.59 -9.58 18.07
N GLN A 23 4.73 -9.24 17.47
CA GLN A 23 5.22 -7.86 17.43
C GLN A 23 4.23 -6.92 16.70
N ARG A 24 3.64 -7.41 15.61
CA ARG A 24 2.66 -6.63 14.83
C ARG A 24 1.38 -6.38 15.63
N LEU A 25 0.85 -7.40 16.32
CA LEU A 25 -0.31 -7.26 17.19
C LEU A 25 -0.04 -6.32 18.38
N LEU A 26 1.12 -6.44 19.02
CA LEU A 26 1.52 -5.53 20.10
C LEU A 26 1.65 -4.07 19.61
N ALA A 27 2.23 -3.89 18.44
CA ALA A 27 2.37 -2.59 17.83
C ALA A 27 1.01 -1.94 17.51
N GLN A 28 0.04 -2.73 17.07
CA GLN A 28 -1.33 -2.27 16.79
C GLN A 28 -2.12 -1.92 18.05
N ALA A 29 -1.90 -2.65 19.15
CA ALA A 29 -2.61 -2.43 20.41
C ALA A 29 -2.29 -1.07 21.05
N ASP A 30 -1.17 -0.47 20.74
CA ASP A 30 -0.75 0.82 21.27
C ASP A 30 -1.12 1.97 20.33
N HIS A 31 -2.38 2.39 20.39
CA HIS A 31 -2.90 3.49 19.57
C HIS A 31 -2.38 4.89 19.95
N ALA A 32 -1.68 5.01 21.09
CA ALA A 32 -1.19 6.30 21.60
C ALA A 32 0.27 6.57 21.26
N ARG A 33 0.89 5.78 20.40
CA ARG A 33 2.31 5.92 20.07
C ARG A 33 2.56 7.19 19.24
N TRP A 34 3.35 8.10 19.81
CA TRP A 34 3.71 9.37 19.21
C TRP A 34 4.89 9.29 18.24
N ARG A 35 5.78 8.33 18.43
CA ARG A 35 7.05 8.19 17.71
C ARG A 35 7.40 6.72 17.53
N GLN A 36 6.70 6.07 16.66
CA GLN A 36 7.00 4.70 16.27
C GLN A 36 7.32 4.68 14.78
N GLY A 37 8.12 3.73 14.35
CA GLY A 37 8.55 3.61 12.97
C GLY A 37 9.34 4.84 12.52
N ARG A 38 9.13 5.23 11.27
CA ARG A 38 9.85 6.33 10.60
C ARG A 38 9.08 7.65 10.56
N GLY A 39 7.80 7.64 10.92
CA GLY A 39 6.96 8.82 10.96
C GLY A 39 7.42 9.87 11.96
N ARG A 40 7.04 11.14 11.72
CA ARG A 40 7.38 12.24 12.63
C ARG A 40 6.43 12.33 13.82
N LEU A 41 5.13 12.37 13.53
CA LEU A 41 4.04 12.50 14.51
C LEU A 41 2.80 11.83 13.93
N HIS A 42 2.13 11.00 14.73
CA HIS A 42 0.90 10.31 14.31
C HIS A 42 -0.33 11.14 14.74
N LEU A 43 -0.52 12.29 14.07
CA LEU A 43 -1.61 13.24 14.38
C LEU A 43 -2.99 12.66 14.09
N GLU A 44 -3.05 11.66 13.22
CA GLU A 44 -4.25 10.89 12.87
C GLU A 44 -4.88 10.14 14.07
N ASN A 45 -4.13 9.94 15.13
CA ASN A 45 -4.63 9.31 16.36
C ASN A 45 -5.37 10.27 17.31
N TYR A 46 -5.33 11.59 17.03
CA TYR A 46 -5.94 12.59 17.89
C TYR A 46 -7.38 12.92 17.50
N ARG A 47 -8.36 12.25 18.09
CA ARG A 47 -9.80 12.41 17.80
C ARG A 47 -10.26 13.88 17.92
N ALA A 48 -9.81 14.63 18.93
CA ALA A 48 -10.16 16.03 19.12
C ALA A 48 -9.60 16.93 18.01
N LEU A 49 -8.35 16.72 17.60
CA LEU A 49 -7.73 17.43 16.49
C LEU A 49 -8.45 17.12 15.17
N ILE A 50 -8.73 15.86 14.89
CA ILE A 50 -9.49 15.46 13.70
C ILE A 50 -10.87 16.11 13.67
N ALA A 51 -11.57 16.14 14.82
CA ALA A 51 -12.89 16.78 14.91
C ALA A 51 -12.82 18.28 14.63
N ALA A 52 -11.82 18.98 15.19
CA ALA A 52 -11.61 20.40 14.93
C ALA A 52 -11.29 20.69 13.46
N VAL A 53 -10.41 19.91 12.85
CA VAL A 53 -10.07 20.03 11.42
C VAL A 53 -11.31 19.77 10.54
N ARG A 54 -12.08 18.72 10.82
CA ARG A 54 -13.33 18.42 10.09
C ARG A 54 -14.32 19.58 10.17
N LEU A 55 -14.47 20.19 11.34
CA LEU A 55 -15.36 21.34 11.52
C LEU A 55 -14.90 22.54 10.70
N ALA A 56 -13.61 22.89 10.77
CA ALA A 56 -13.02 23.96 9.96
C ALA A 56 -13.20 23.74 8.46
N LEU A 57 -12.95 22.52 7.97
CA LEU A 57 -13.13 22.17 6.56
C LEU A 57 -14.59 22.25 6.11
N ARG A 58 -15.55 21.95 7.00
CA ARG A 58 -16.98 22.11 6.71
C ARG A 58 -17.37 23.59 6.58
N PHE A 59 -16.95 24.43 7.51
CA PHE A 59 -17.27 25.87 7.50
C PHE A 59 -16.65 26.61 6.29
N THR A 60 -15.48 26.18 5.84
CA THR A 60 -14.80 26.78 4.67
C THR A 60 -15.28 26.22 3.33
N GLY A 61 -16.16 25.21 3.30
CA GLY A 61 -16.58 24.51 2.08
C GLY A 61 -15.51 23.56 1.49
N LEU A 62 -14.30 23.55 2.07
CA LEU A 62 -13.19 22.71 1.58
C LEU A 62 -13.48 21.22 1.72
N ALA A 63 -14.35 20.81 2.66
CA ALA A 63 -14.76 19.40 2.80
C ALA A 63 -15.50 18.90 1.54
N ALA A 64 -16.38 19.72 0.94
CA ALA A 64 -17.09 19.35 -0.27
C ALA A 64 -16.15 19.27 -1.47
N LEU A 65 -15.22 20.21 -1.58
CA LEU A 65 -14.18 20.22 -2.61
C LEU A 65 -13.28 18.99 -2.50
N GLY A 66 -12.79 18.67 -1.30
CA GLY A 66 -11.96 17.50 -1.03
C GLY A 66 -12.67 16.20 -1.39
N ARG A 67 -13.94 16.06 -0.96
CA ARG A 67 -14.76 14.90 -1.35
C ARG A 67 -14.93 14.77 -2.86
N ARG A 68 -15.20 15.85 -3.55
CA ARG A 68 -15.32 15.87 -5.04
C ARG A 68 -14.02 15.41 -5.67
N ASN A 69 -12.89 15.93 -5.21
CA ASN A 69 -11.56 15.59 -5.75
C ASN A 69 -11.21 14.12 -5.48
N ALA A 70 -11.44 13.61 -4.27
CA ALA A 70 -11.20 12.22 -3.92
C ALA A 70 -12.05 11.24 -4.76
N LEU A 71 -13.26 11.63 -5.15
CA LEU A 71 -14.14 10.81 -5.98
C LEU A 71 -13.90 10.99 -7.49
N ALA A 72 -13.09 11.95 -7.92
CA ALA A 72 -12.73 12.19 -9.32
C ALA A 72 -11.53 11.33 -9.73
N LEU A 73 -11.73 10.00 -9.72
CA LEU A 73 -10.68 9.04 -10.06
C LEU A 73 -10.21 9.21 -11.50
N THR A 74 -8.90 9.19 -11.71
CA THR A 74 -8.27 9.29 -13.03
C THR A 74 -7.24 8.20 -13.21
N VAL A 75 -7.15 7.64 -14.41
CA VAL A 75 -6.11 6.68 -14.79
C VAL A 75 -4.88 7.46 -15.26
N ARG A 76 -3.78 7.33 -14.53
CA ARG A 76 -2.47 7.84 -14.94
C ARG A 76 -1.64 6.71 -15.54
N ARG A 77 -0.91 6.99 -16.62
CA ARG A 77 -0.02 6.02 -17.26
C ARG A 77 1.40 6.55 -17.17
N ASN A 78 2.26 5.75 -16.55
CA ASN A 78 3.70 6.00 -16.47
C ASN A 78 4.42 4.89 -17.23
N THR A 79 5.46 5.22 -17.97
CA THR A 79 6.35 4.25 -18.60
C THR A 79 7.62 4.19 -17.79
N ILE A 80 7.95 2.98 -17.33
CA ILE A 80 9.18 2.69 -16.59
C ILE A 80 10.11 1.89 -17.51
N VAL A 81 11.35 2.29 -17.60
CA VAL A 81 12.37 1.62 -18.42
C VAL A 81 13.38 0.98 -17.50
N LEU A 82 13.38 -0.31 -17.40
CA LEU A 82 14.33 -1.11 -16.62
C LEU A 82 15.25 -1.85 -17.62
N PRO A 83 16.53 -1.46 -17.75
CA PRO A 83 17.45 -2.08 -18.72
C PRO A 83 17.63 -3.59 -18.50
N GLU A 84 17.58 -4.02 -17.25
CA GLU A 84 17.73 -5.42 -16.82
C GLU A 84 16.43 -6.25 -16.93
N LEU A 85 15.32 -5.65 -17.40
CA LEU A 85 14.05 -6.37 -17.52
C LEU A 85 14.18 -7.49 -18.54
N PRO A 86 13.91 -8.76 -18.15
CA PRO A 86 13.93 -9.86 -19.09
C PRO A 86 12.96 -9.61 -20.28
N ALA A 87 13.38 -9.94 -21.49
CA ALA A 87 12.60 -9.70 -22.71
C ALA A 87 11.18 -10.29 -22.64
N ALA A 88 11.00 -11.39 -21.90
CA ALA A 88 9.71 -12.00 -21.64
C ALA A 88 8.71 -11.05 -20.93
N PHE A 89 9.19 -10.05 -20.21
CA PHE A 89 8.38 -9.06 -19.49
C PHE A 89 8.32 -7.71 -20.21
N ALA A 90 8.87 -7.59 -21.41
CA ALA A 90 8.76 -6.34 -22.18
C ALA A 90 7.28 -5.97 -22.40
N GLY A 91 6.92 -4.73 -22.05
CA GLY A 91 5.54 -4.27 -22.13
C GLY A 91 4.63 -4.77 -21.00
N LEU A 92 5.18 -5.32 -19.90
CA LEU A 92 4.40 -5.66 -18.69
C LEU A 92 3.60 -4.45 -18.21
N ARG A 93 2.30 -4.64 -18.00
CA ARG A 93 1.39 -3.61 -17.50
C ARG A 93 1.04 -3.90 -16.05
N ILE A 94 1.40 -2.99 -15.18
CA ILE A 94 1.13 -3.06 -13.73
C ILE A 94 0.00 -2.09 -13.42
N LEU A 95 -1.13 -2.60 -12.89
CA LEU A 95 -2.10 -1.76 -12.21
C LEU A 95 -1.57 -1.48 -10.80
N HIS A 96 -1.40 -0.21 -10.45
CA HIS A 96 -1.00 0.20 -9.10
C HIS A 96 -2.13 1.00 -8.44
N LEU A 97 -2.61 0.51 -7.31
CA LEU A 97 -3.57 1.19 -6.43
C LEU A 97 -2.92 1.39 -5.06
N SER A 98 -3.31 2.44 -4.35
CA SER A 98 -2.89 2.70 -2.98
C SER A 98 -3.91 3.55 -2.24
N ASP A 99 -3.87 3.54 -0.90
CA ASP A 99 -4.63 4.46 -0.06
C ASP A 99 -6.13 4.44 -0.39
N LEU A 100 -6.70 3.24 -0.45
CA LEU A 100 -8.08 3.01 -0.87
C LEU A 100 -9.09 3.58 0.12
N HIS A 101 -8.78 3.55 1.42
CA HIS A 101 -9.57 4.16 2.49
C HIS A 101 -11.08 3.94 2.32
N PHE A 102 -11.49 2.69 2.10
CA PHE A 102 -12.86 2.31 1.73
C PHE A 102 -13.94 2.83 2.68
N ASP A 103 -13.62 2.93 3.98
CA ASP A 103 -14.53 3.44 5.00
C ASP A 103 -14.69 4.98 4.98
N GLY A 104 -13.90 5.67 4.15
CA GLY A 104 -14.09 7.09 3.88
C GLY A 104 -15.28 7.40 2.95
N PHE A 105 -15.59 6.50 2.02
CA PHE A 105 -16.61 6.70 0.98
C PHE A 105 -17.35 5.39 0.65
N PRO A 106 -18.54 5.16 1.19
CA PRO A 106 -19.33 3.96 0.87
C PRO A 106 -19.54 3.79 -0.65
N GLY A 107 -19.36 2.58 -1.15
CA GLY A 107 -19.43 2.24 -2.57
C GLY A 107 -18.17 2.62 -3.37
N PHE A 108 -17.06 2.92 -2.71
CA PHE A 108 -15.82 3.33 -3.37
C PHE A 108 -15.19 2.17 -4.15
N GLY A 109 -15.24 0.94 -3.63
CA GLY A 109 -14.79 -0.27 -4.34
C GLY A 109 -15.49 -0.44 -5.69
N GLN A 110 -16.81 -0.29 -5.73
CA GLN A 110 -17.56 -0.33 -6.99
C GLN A 110 -17.20 0.84 -7.93
N ARG A 111 -16.91 2.02 -7.39
CA ARG A 111 -16.47 3.16 -8.18
C ARG A 111 -15.12 2.89 -8.84
N ILE A 112 -14.15 2.35 -8.09
CA ILE A 112 -12.84 1.95 -8.63
C ILE A 112 -13.05 0.88 -9.70
N ALA A 113 -13.83 -0.16 -9.43
CA ALA A 113 -14.12 -1.23 -10.40
C ALA A 113 -14.66 -0.70 -11.73
N ARG A 114 -15.53 0.33 -11.70
CA ARG A 114 -16.01 1.00 -12.94
C ARG A 114 -14.91 1.74 -13.69
N VAL A 115 -13.97 2.36 -12.99
CA VAL A 115 -12.83 3.04 -13.63
C VAL A 115 -11.86 2.03 -14.25
N LEU A 116 -11.70 0.85 -13.62
CA LEU A 116 -10.86 -0.22 -14.12
C LEU A 116 -11.48 -0.99 -15.28
N ALA A 117 -12.81 -0.88 -15.48
CA ALA A 117 -13.51 -1.58 -16.54
C ALA A 117 -12.92 -1.25 -17.92
N GLY A 118 -12.49 -2.28 -18.63
CA GLY A 118 -11.84 -2.14 -19.94
C GLY A 118 -10.35 -1.78 -19.92
N LEU A 119 -9.75 -1.59 -18.74
CA LEU A 119 -8.30 -1.47 -18.63
C LEU A 119 -7.65 -2.86 -18.73
N ALA A 120 -6.60 -2.94 -19.54
CA ALA A 120 -5.81 -4.16 -19.66
C ALA A 120 -4.52 -4.01 -18.84
N PHE A 121 -4.29 -4.94 -17.93
CA PHE A 121 -3.07 -5.06 -17.13
C PHE A 121 -2.76 -6.55 -16.87
N ASP A 122 -1.51 -6.83 -16.56
CA ASP A 122 -0.99 -8.19 -16.41
C ASP A 122 -0.86 -8.60 -14.94
N VAL A 123 -0.61 -7.64 -14.06
CA VAL A 123 -0.52 -7.80 -12.61
C VAL A 123 -1.15 -6.59 -11.93
N ALA A 124 -1.81 -6.81 -10.81
CA ALA A 124 -2.32 -5.73 -9.95
C ALA A 124 -1.52 -5.67 -8.64
N VAL A 125 -1.24 -4.47 -8.16
CA VAL A 125 -0.59 -4.27 -6.87
C VAL A 125 -1.32 -3.21 -6.05
N ILE A 126 -1.44 -3.43 -4.75
CA ILE A 126 -2.07 -2.51 -3.80
C ILE A 126 -1.09 -2.23 -2.67
N THR A 127 -0.65 -0.98 -2.55
CA THR A 127 0.40 -0.60 -1.61
C THR A 127 -0.12 -0.07 -0.27
N GLY A 128 -1.17 -0.72 0.27
CA GLY A 128 -1.65 -0.49 1.64
C GLY A 128 -2.74 0.56 1.76
N ASP A 129 -3.13 0.79 3.02
CA ASP A 129 -4.19 1.69 3.45
C ASP A 129 -5.55 1.38 2.81
N TYR A 130 -6.01 0.14 3.04
CA TYR A 130 -7.36 -0.30 2.65
C TYR A 130 -8.44 0.40 3.46
N ARG A 131 -8.15 0.78 4.72
CA ARG A 131 -9.05 1.51 5.60
C ARG A 131 -8.55 2.92 5.92
N PHE A 132 -9.48 3.79 6.34
CA PHE A 132 -9.18 5.17 6.73
C PHE A 132 -8.91 5.31 8.23
N TYR A 133 -9.69 4.62 9.08
CA TYR A 133 -9.52 4.70 10.53
C TYR A 133 -8.43 3.74 11.02
N THR A 134 -7.55 4.21 11.89
CA THR A 134 -6.49 3.40 12.52
C THR A 134 -7.01 2.49 13.64
N HIS A 135 -8.28 2.60 14.01
CA HIS A 135 -8.92 1.84 15.09
C HIS A 135 -10.39 1.56 14.78
N GLY A 136 -11.00 0.66 15.51
CA GLY A 136 -12.42 0.30 15.38
C GLY A 136 -12.67 -0.84 14.40
N GLU A 137 -13.96 -1.10 14.15
CA GLU A 137 -14.43 -2.21 13.32
C GLU A 137 -14.02 -2.05 11.85
N TYR A 138 -13.71 -3.16 11.21
CA TYR A 138 -13.30 -3.20 9.79
C TYR A 138 -14.12 -4.21 8.95
N ALA A 139 -14.98 -5.01 9.54
CA ALA A 139 -15.73 -6.06 8.83
C ALA A 139 -16.56 -5.52 7.63
N HIS A 140 -17.00 -4.26 7.71
CA HIS A 140 -17.73 -3.59 6.62
C HIS A 140 -16.91 -3.40 5.34
N LEU A 141 -15.58 -3.44 5.42
CA LEU A 141 -14.69 -3.34 4.25
C LEU A 141 -14.79 -4.55 3.33
N ALA A 142 -15.27 -5.70 3.84
CA ALA A 142 -15.46 -6.90 3.04
C ALA A 142 -16.37 -6.65 1.81
N ALA A 143 -17.40 -5.82 1.96
CA ALA A 143 -18.31 -5.49 0.86
C ALA A 143 -17.61 -4.64 -0.23
N GLU A 144 -16.76 -3.70 0.17
CA GLU A 144 -15.98 -2.86 -0.76
C GLU A 144 -14.93 -3.68 -1.51
N LEU A 145 -14.22 -4.56 -0.79
CA LEU A 145 -13.25 -5.50 -1.37
C LEU A 145 -13.94 -6.47 -2.34
N ALA A 146 -15.08 -7.05 -1.97
CA ALA A 146 -15.83 -7.94 -2.84
C ALA A 146 -16.34 -7.23 -4.12
N ALA A 147 -16.70 -5.95 -4.01
CA ALA A 147 -17.10 -5.16 -5.17
C ALA A 147 -15.92 -4.84 -6.12
N LEU A 148 -14.70 -4.71 -5.58
CA LEU A 148 -13.48 -4.44 -6.35
C LEU A 148 -12.86 -5.72 -6.94
N ALA A 149 -12.92 -6.83 -6.22
CA ALA A 149 -12.21 -8.08 -6.52
C ALA A 149 -12.32 -8.55 -8.00
N PRO A 150 -13.51 -8.57 -8.63
CA PRO A 150 -13.61 -9.00 -10.04
C PRO A 150 -12.81 -8.12 -11.01
N ALA A 151 -12.65 -6.82 -10.68
CA ALA A 151 -11.91 -5.89 -11.52
C ALA A 151 -10.39 -5.98 -11.35
N LEU A 152 -9.91 -6.72 -10.34
CA LEU A 152 -8.48 -6.98 -10.11
C LEU A 152 -8.01 -8.28 -10.78
N ALA A 153 -8.92 -9.07 -11.35
CA ALA A 153 -8.58 -10.33 -11.98
C ALA A 153 -7.65 -10.11 -13.19
N CYS A 154 -6.45 -10.68 -13.13
CA CYS A 154 -5.43 -10.55 -14.14
C CYS A 154 -4.50 -11.77 -14.19
N ARG A 155 -3.73 -11.89 -15.28
CA ARG A 155 -2.99 -13.10 -15.61
C ARG A 155 -1.91 -13.46 -14.58
N LEU A 156 -1.20 -12.49 -14.04
CA LEU A 156 -0.12 -12.71 -13.06
C LEU A 156 -0.57 -12.55 -11.61
N GLY A 157 -1.87 -12.28 -11.38
CA GLY A 157 -2.46 -12.17 -10.06
C GLY A 157 -2.43 -10.77 -9.45
N ALA A 158 -3.10 -10.64 -8.31
CA ALA A 158 -3.12 -9.41 -7.53
C ALA A 158 -2.35 -9.60 -6.23
N PHE A 159 -1.51 -8.62 -5.90
CA PHE A 159 -0.64 -8.63 -4.72
C PHE A 159 -0.82 -7.33 -3.94
N GLY A 160 -0.48 -7.35 -2.66
CA GLY A 160 -0.52 -6.14 -1.87
C GLY A 160 0.38 -6.19 -0.64
N VAL A 161 0.44 -5.06 0.06
CA VAL A 161 1.03 -4.93 1.39
C VAL A 161 0.05 -4.22 2.30
N LEU A 162 0.28 -4.22 3.60
CA LEU A 162 -0.48 -3.42 4.56
C LEU A 162 0.14 -2.03 4.70
N GLY A 163 -0.71 -1.04 4.96
CA GLY A 163 -0.30 0.31 5.32
C GLY A 163 -0.40 0.58 6.81
N ASN A 164 -0.16 1.82 7.19
CA ASN A 164 -0.16 2.23 8.60
C ASN A 164 -1.57 2.33 9.22
N HIS A 165 -2.62 2.36 8.40
CA HIS A 165 -4.00 2.30 8.86
C HIS A 165 -4.54 0.87 8.97
N ASP A 166 -3.85 -0.12 8.38
CA ASP A 166 -4.35 -1.48 8.27
C ASP A 166 -3.98 -2.34 9.49
N LEU A 167 -4.88 -3.24 9.86
CA LEU A 167 -4.64 -4.23 10.90
C LEU A 167 -4.22 -5.57 10.30
N LEU A 168 -3.34 -6.29 10.99
CA LEU A 168 -2.89 -7.61 10.57
C LEU A 168 -4.06 -8.59 10.38
N GLU A 169 -5.07 -8.48 11.23
CA GLU A 169 -6.27 -9.33 11.24
C GLU A 169 -7.15 -9.10 10.01
N MET A 170 -6.92 -8.05 9.22
CA MET A 170 -7.59 -7.82 7.94
C MET A 170 -7.05 -8.72 6.82
N THR A 171 -5.85 -9.30 7.01
CA THR A 171 -5.19 -10.13 5.98
C THR A 171 -6.10 -11.20 5.39
N PRO A 172 -6.77 -12.07 6.18
CA PRO A 172 -7.64 -13.09 5.61
C PRO A 172 -8.77 -12.52 4.75
N MET A 173 -9.36 -11.40 5.16
CA MET A 173 -10.44 -10.74 4.42
C MET A 173 -9.94 -10.20 3.06
N ILE A 174 -8.76 -9.60 3.03
CA ILE A 174 -8.15 -9.06 1.80
C ILE A 174 -7.75 -10.21 0.87
N GLU A 175 -7.17 -11.29 1.40
CA GLU A 175 -6.78 -12.46 0.61
C GLU A 175 -7.97 -13.22 0.05
N ARG A 176 -9.09 -13.31 0.78
CA ARG A 176 -10.36 -13.84 0.23
C ARG A 176 -10.89 -13.02 -0.95
N ALA A 177 -10.59 -11.74 -1.01
CA ALA A 177 -10.90 -10.88 -2.16
C ALA A 177 -9.92 -11.06 -3.34
N GLY A 178 -8.98 -12.02 -3.26
CA GLY A 178 -8.07 -12.36 -4.34
C GLY A 178 -6.77 -11.55 -4.38
N VAL A 179 -6.47 -10.75 -3.36
CA VAL A 179 -5.22 -9.99 -3.24
C VAL A 179 -4.27 -10.71 -2.28
N ARG A 180 -3.22 -11.35 -2.79
CA ARG A 180 -2.18 -11.98 -1.96
C ARG A 180 -1.35 -10.91 -1.26
N LEU A 181 -1.39 -10.86 0.07
CA LEU A 181 -0.56 -9.95 0.85
C LEU A 181 0.86 -10.51 1.04
N LEU A 182 1.83 -9.62 0.90
CA LEU A 182 3.25 -9.90 1.12
C LEU A 182 3.70 -9.13 2.37
N LEU A 183 3.89 -9.84 3.47
CA LEU A 183 4.24 -9.29 4.79
C LEU A 183 5.68 -9.70 5.15
N ASN A 184 6.66 -8.94 4.66
CA ASN A 184 8.08 -9.31 4.62
C ASN A 184 8.29 -10.63 3.86
N GLU A 185 7.66 -10.72 2.69
CA GLU A 185 7.64 -11.90 1.83
C GLU A 185 7.90 -11.52 0.38
N ALA A 186 8.28 -12.49 -0.44
CA ALA A 186 8.42 -12.32 -1.88
C ALA A 186 7.53 -13.30 -2.65
N ALA A 187 7.19 -12.90 -3.87
CA ALA A 187 6.47 -13.73 -4.83
C ALA A 187 7.13 -13.68 -6.21
N PRO A 188 7.43 -14.84 -6.83
CA PRO A 188 7.90 -14.87 -8.18
C PRO A 188 6.75 -14.58 -9.17
N LEU A 189 7.01 -13.76 -10.15
CA LEU A 189 6.20 -13.63 -11.36
C LEU A 189 6.93 -14.34 -12.48
N ALA A 190 6.37 -15.44 -12.97
CA ALA A 190 6.98 -16.26 -14.01
C ALA A 190 6.23 -16.10 -15.35
N GLN A 191 6.99 -15.91 -16.43
CA GLN A 191 6.45 -15.78 -17.77
C GLN A 191 7.48 -16.19 -18.81
N ASN A 192 7.09 -17.10 -19.71
CA ASN A 192 7.92 -17.53 -20.85
C ASN A 192 9.36 -17.93 -20.46
N GLY A 193 9.50 -18.67 -19.35
CA GLY A 193 10.78 -19.15 -18.85
C GLY A 193 11.63 -18.13 -18.10
N ALA A 194 11.19 -16.88 -17.97
CA ALA A 194 11.83 -15.86 -17.14
C ALA A 194 11.04 -15.61 -15.86
N THR A 195 11.72 -15.11 -14.82
CA THR A 195 11.12 -14.77 -13.54
C THR A 195 11.61 -13.40 -13.07
N ILE A 196 10.69 -12.59 -12.57
CA ILE A 196 10.96 -11.37 -11.82
C ILE A 196 10.30 -11.51 -10.44
N TRP A 197 10.69 -10.70 -9.46
CA TRP A 197 10.22 -10.87 -8.10
C TRP A 197 9.49 -9.63 -7.58
N LEU A 198 8.29 -9.84 -7.05
CA LEU A 198 7.63 -8.87 -6.19
C LEU A 198 8.04 -9.15 -4.75
N VAL A 199 8.52 -8.12 -4.04
CA VAL A 199 8.91 -8.20 -2.64
C VAL A 199 8.03 -7.22 -1.88
N GLY A 200 7.28 -7.70 -0.91
CA GLY A 200 6.41 -6.86 -0.09
C GLY A 200 6.95 -6.75 1.34
N LEU A 201 6.97 -5.54 1.86
CA LEU A 201 7.35 -5.26 3.25
C LEU A 201 6.15 -4.83 4.08
N ASP A 202 6.16 -5.19 5.36
CA ASP A 202 5.23 -4.64 6.33
C ASP A 202 5.53 -3.15 6.59
N ASP A 203 4.61 -2.43 7.22
CA ASP A 203 4.68 -0.98 7.35
C ASP A 203 5.95 -0.49 8.06
N ALA A 204 6.67 0.39 7.38
CA ALA A 204 7.88 1.04 7.87
C ALA A 204 7.59 2.37 8.58
N HIS A 205 6.47 3.02 8.23
CA HIS A 205 6.15 4.36 8.70
C HIS A 205 5.70 4.39 10.15
N TYR A 206 4.66 3.62 10.46
CA TYR A 206 3.99 3.63 11.77
C TYR A 206 4.51 2.50 12.68
N PHE A 207 4.50 1.25 12.19
CA PHE A 207 4.85 0.09 12.99
C PHE A 207 6.35 -0.21 13.01
N GLY A 208 7.07 0.15 11.94
CA GLY A 208 8.53 -0.05 11.85
C GLY A 208 8.94 -1.51 11.77
N LEU A 209 8.08 -2.37 11.23
CA LEU A 209 8.24 -3.84 11.20
C LEU A 209 8.65 -4.39 9.82
N HIS A 210 9.16 -3.54 8.92
CA HIS A 210 9.77 -3.98 7.67
C HIS A 210 11.03 -4.81 7.93
N ASP A 211 11.22 -5.87 7.15
CA ASP A 211 12.35 -6.81 7.28
C ASP A 211 12.79 -7.26 5.88
N PHE A 212 13.85 -6.63 5.36
CA PHE A 212 14.43 -6.95 4.06
C PHE A 212 15.07 -8.33 4.02
N ASP A 213 15.78 -8.73 5.08
CA ASP A 213 16.49 -10.01 5.12
C ASP A 213 15.51 -11.17 5.04
N ARG A 214 14.39 -11.03 5.76
CA ARG A 214 13.31 -12.00 5.69
C ARG A 214 12.66 -12.01 4.31
N ALA A 215 12.29 -10.86 3.78
CA ALA A 215 11.59 -10.74 2.52
C ALA A 215 12.43 -11.24 1.33
N LEU A 216 13.75 -11.11 1.41
CA LEU A 216 14.68 -11.50 0.34
C LEU A 216 15.28 -12.91 0.50
N ARG A 217 14.93 -13.65 1.55
CA ARG A 217 15.55 -14.94 1.89
C ARG A 217 15.60 -15.92 0.71
N ASP A 218 14.53 -16.02 -0.04
CA ASP A 218 14.38 -16.97 -1.15
C ASP A 218 14.53 -16.30 -2.52
N VAL A 219 14.89 -15.02 -2.58
CA VAL A 219 15.05 -14.26 -3.82
C VAL A 219 16.47 -14.37 -4.32
N PRO A 220 16.71 -14.86 -5.56
CA PRO A 220 18.05 -14.93 -6.12
C PRO A 220 18.75 -13.57 -6.15
N ALA A 221 20.08 -13.58 -5.91
CA ALA A 221 20.84 -12.35 -5.77
C ALA A 221 20.86 -11.49 -7.05
N ASP A 222 20.77 -12.12 -8.21
CA ASP A 222 20.76 -11.51 -9.55
C ASP A 222 19.36 -11.26 -10.12
N ALA A 223 18.30 -11.57 -9.34
CA ALA A 223 16.92 -11.42 -9.81
C ALA A 223 16.53 -9.94 -9.96
N LEU A 224 15.72 -9.64 -10.97
CA LEU A 224 15.02 -8.36 -11.03
C LEU A 224 13.97 -8.30 -9.93
N ARG A 225 14.04 -7.26 -9.07
CA ARG A 225 13.23 -7.09 -7.87
C ARG A 225 12.42 -5.82 -7.95
N MET A 226 11.12 -5.96 -7.66
CA MET A 226 10.18 -4.85 -7.51
C MET A 226 9.71 -4.81 -6.06
N LEU A 227 9.85 -3.69 -5.39
CA LEU A 227 9.44 -3.48 -4.01
C LEU A 227 8.01 -2.95 -3.96
N LEU A 228 7.20 -3.56 -3.12
CA LEU A 228 5.92 -3.06 -2.65
C LEU A 228 6.07 -2.69 -1.17
N VAL A 229 5.86 -1.44 -0.84
CA VAL A 229 5.84 -0.98 0.55
C VAL A 229 4.95 0.27 0.63
N HIS A 230 4.26 0.44 1.75
CA HIS A 230 3.28 1.50 1.85
C HIS A 230 3.90 2.91 1.76
N SER A 231 5.03 3.16 2.43
CA SER A 231 5.65 4.50 2.50
C SER A 231 6.98 4.59 1.74
N PRO A 232 7.37 5.78 1.19
CA PRO A 232 8.62 5.97 0.46
C PRO A 232 9.85 6.15 1.36
N GLU A 233 9.80 5.83 2.63
CA GLU A 233 10.87 6.13 3.60
C GLU A 233 12.07 5.19 3.56
N LEU A 234 11.97 4.07 2.81
CA LEU A 234 13.01 3.04 2.72
C LEU A 234 13.90 3.16 1.48
N LEU A 235 13.89 4.30 0.79
CA LEU A 235 14.61 4.46 -0.48
C LEU A 235 16.11 4.13 -0.40
N PRO A 236 16.88 4.64 0.60
CA PRO A 236 18.29 4.30 0.70
C PRO A 236 18.52 2.80 0.95
N GLU A 237 17.69 2.19 1.79
CA GLU A 237 17.79 0.77 2.15
C GLU A 237 17.41 -0.10 0.95
N ALA A 238 16.30 0.22 0.26
CA ALA A 238 15.88 -0.49 -0.94
C ALA A 238 16.93 -0.42 -2.05
N ALA A 239 17.54 0.75 -2.26
CA ALA A 239 18.63 0.90 -3.23
C ALA A 239 19.85 0.05 -2.85
N ALA A 240 20.21 0.00 -1.56
CA ALA A 240 21.31 -0.84 -1.06
C ALA A 240 21.04 -2.34 -1.24
N HIS A 241 19.75 -2.76 -1.19
CA HIS A 241 19.34 -4.14 -1.47
C HIS A 241 19.13 -4.44 -2.97
N GLY A 242 19.47 -3.51 -3.87
CA GLY A 242 19.44 -3.73 -5.31
C GLY A 242 18.04 -3.83 -5.92
N PHE A 243 17.06 -3.10 -5.39
CA PHE A 243 15.74 -3.02 -6.02
C PHE A 243 15.77 -2.16 -7.27
N HIS A 244 15.02 -2.55 -8.29
CA HIS A 244 14.94 -1.89 -9.59
C HIS A 244 13.72 -0.97 -9.71
N LEU A 245 12.59 -1.38 -9.09
CA LEU A 245 11.35 -0.62 -9.03
C LEU A 245 10.83 -0.58 -7.60
N TYR A 246 10.34 0.60 -7.18
CA TYR A 246 9.76 0.84 -5.86
C TYR A 246 8.34 1.40 -6.04
N LEU A 247 7.31 0.65 -5.64
CA LEU A 247 5.92 1.05 -5.71
C LEU A 247 5.39 1.35 -4.31
N THR A 248 4.80 2.53 -4.12
CA THR A 248 4.43 3.05 -2.81
C THR A 248 3.22 3.98 -2.85
N GLY A 249 2.63 4.23 -1.70
CA GLY A 249 1.53 5.17 -1.47
C GLY A 249 1.82 6.15 -0.34
N HIS A 250 0.92 6.23 0.64
CA HIS A 250 1.00 6.97 1.90
C HIS A 250 0.98 8.50 1.79
N THR A 251 1.66 9.07 0.82
CA THR A 251 1.90 10.52 0.73
C THR A 251 0.67 11.32 0.32
N HIS A 252 -0.33 10.68 -0.30
CA HIS A 252 -1.51 11.32 -0.90
C HIS A 252 -1.16 12.51 -1.80
N GLY A 253 0.04 12.49 -2.39
CA GLY A 253 0.55 13.60 -3.19
C GLY A 253 0.78 14.90 -2.40
N GLY A 254 1.00 14.79 -1.06
CA GLY A 254 1.17 15.91 -0.13
C GLY A 254 -0.13 16.34 0.55
N GLN A 255 -1.24 15.62 0.36
CA GLN A 255 -2.58 15.81 0.96
C GLN A 255 -3.17 17.21 0.74
N ILE A 256 -2.64 18.24 1.42
CA ILE A 256 -3.05 19.64 1.27
C ILE A 256 -1.93 20.38 0.56
N CYS A 257 -2.15 20.70 -0.71
CA CYS A 257 -1.20 21.44 -1.50
C CYS A 257 -1.68 22.87 -1.77
N LEU A 258 -0.76 23.82 -1.67
CA LEU A 258 -0.96 25.19 -2.15
C LEU A 258 -0.91 25.25 -3.69
N PRO A 259 -1.38 26.33 -4.34
CA PRO A 259 -1.19 26.53 -5.76
C PRO A 259 0.28 26.31 -6.17
N GLY A 260 0.50 25.55 -7.24
CA GLY A 260 1.85 25.14 -7.66
C GLY A 260 2.32 23.79 -7.10
N GLY A 261 1.48 23.09 -6.31
CA GLY A 261 1.78 21.73 -5.82
C GLY A 261 2.67 21.69 -4.57
N PHE A 262 2.95 22.84 -3.94
CA PHE A 262 3.73 22.89 -2.71
C PHE A 262 2.92 22.34 -1.52
N ALA A 263 3.40 21.26 -0.89
CA ALA A 263 2.84 20.69 0.33
C ALA A 263 3.52 21.34 1.56
N PRO A 264 2.81 22.16 2.36
CA PRO A 264 3.41 22.87 3.48
C PRO A 264 3.78 21.96 4.64
N TYR A 265 3.17 20.79 4.71
CA TYR A 265 3.44 19.79 5.75
C TYR A 265 3.37 18.38 5.16
N MET A 266 4.37 17.58 5.49
CA MET A 266 4.41 16.15 5.18
C MET A 266 4.86 15.38 6.42
N ASN A 267 4.08 14.40 6.84
CA ASN A 267 4.45 13.52 7.96
C ASN A 267 5.33 12.36 7.51
N ILE A 268 6.32 12.64 6.66
CA ILE A 268 7.12 11.63 6.00
C ILE A 268 8.56 12.10 5.82
N ARG A 269 9.51 11.18 5.80
CA ARG A 269 10.94 11.45 5.56
C ARG A 269 11.32 11.05 4.14
N CYS A 270 10.92 11.85 3.16
CA CYS A 270 11.35 11.69 1.77
C CYS A 270 11.58 13.05 1.11
N HIS A 271 12.20 13.05 -0.06
CA HIS A 271 12.36 14.27 -0.85
C HIS A 271 11.02 14.70 -1.47
N PRO A 272 10.73 16.01 -1.60
CA PRO A 272 9.49 16.49 -2.21
C PRO A 272 9.17 15.89 -3.59
N ASP A 273 10.16 15.61 -4.42
CA ASP A 273 9.98 15.00 -5.74
C ASP A 273 9.50 13.54 -5.68
N GLN A 274 9.50 12.93 -4.49
CA GLN A 274 9.12 11.52 -4.27
C GLN A 274 7.70 11.37 -3.70
N ILE A 275 6.98 12.48 -3.53
CA ILE A 275 5.64 12.46 -2.94
C ILE A 275 4.54 12.08 -3.94
N ALA A 276 4.80 12.15 -5.23
CA ALA A 276 3.81 11.79 -6.26
C ALA A 276 4.46 11.52 -7.61
N GLY A 277 3.81 10.67 -8.41
CA GLY A 277 4.23 10.38 -9.78
C GLY A 277 5.46 9.49 -9.87
N ALA A 278 6.11 9.50 -11.03
CA ALA A 278 7.32 8.74 -11.26
C ALA A 278 8.55 9.53 -10.80
N TRP A 279 9.49 8.84 -10.15
CA TRP A 279 10.74 9.42 -9.64
C TRP A 279 11.91 8.44 -9.76
N ARG A 280 13.12 8.91 -9.44
CA ARG A 280 14.35 8.08 -9.41
C ARG A 280 15.13 8.29 -8.13
N TYR A 281 15.76 7.21 -7.67
CA TYR A 281 16.74 7.23 -6.58
C TYR A 281 17.94 6.36 -6.99
N GLY A 282 19.04 6.98 -7.42
CA GLY A 282 20.13 6.27 -8.08
C GLY A 282 19.64 5.61 -9.38
N THR A 283 19.86 4.30 -9.50
CA THR A 283 19.36 3.49 -10.62
C THR A 283 17.91 3.01 -10.42
N MET A 284 17.43 2.99 -9.17
CA MET A 284 16.06 2.55 -8.84
C MET A 284 15.03 3.59 -9.31
N GLN A 285 13.94 3.10 -9.90
CA GLN A 285 12.78 3.91 -10.31
C GLN A 285 11.62 3.68 -9.36
N GLY A 286 10.70 4.63 -9.25
CA GLY A 286 9.52 4.50 -8.42
C GLY A 286 8.36 5.37 -8.88
#